data_4b0ddb8e63225ef1178191a913394eef
#
_entry.id   4b0ddb8e63225ef1178191a913394eef
#
_cell.length_a   1.000
_cell.length_b   1.000
_cell.length_c   1.000
_cell.angle_alpha   90.00
_cell.angle_beta   90.00
_cell.angle_gamma   90.00
#
_symmetry.space_group_name_H-M   'P 1'
#
loop_
_entity.id
_entity.type
_entity.pdbx_description
1 polymer ?
#
loop_
_entity_poly.entity_id
_entity_poly.type
_entity_poly.pdbx_seq_one_letter_code
_entity_poly.pdbx_strand_id
1 'polypeptide(L)'
;DTSRAAVAAGLDGQSAGGGLGEYYSESETRSAVWLCAGDAAKVAGLVGLSDVQRAGGDADLEVVARWLDDGVAPNGAHGNAFGPRANHGFDLTFCAPKSVSVLRAQDTTGVWEKGFAEAHNAGIAAAMEYLAAHAGYTRVHNAVSGKKDLVRLPGLVAVAYQHETSRAGDPHLHTHVLLPNKQPRADGKLVAVDS
;
A
#
# COMPACT_ATOMS: atom_id res chain seq x y z
N ASP A 1 1.67 -16.24 6.06
CA ASP A 1 3.14 -16.22 6.09
C ASP A 1 3.67 -15.27 5.01
N THR A 2 3.34 -14.01 5.15
CA THR A 2 3.79 -12.92 4.28
C THR A 2 5.12 -12.37 4.80
N SER A 3 6.13 -13.24 4.85
CA SER A 3 7.51 -12.79 5.00
C SER A 3 7.95 -12.07 3.71
N ARG A 4 8.97 -11.22 3.80
CA ARG A 4 9.66 -10.64 2.64
C ARG A 4 9.88 -11.70 1.52
N ALA A 5 10.11 -12.96 1.91
CA ALA A 5 10.18 -14.10 1.01
C ALA A 5 8.85 -14.43 0.32
N ALA A 6 7.68 -14.22 0.94
CA ALA A 6 6.40 -14.51 0.31
C ALA A 6 5.91 -13.35 -0.59
N VAL A 7 6.20 -12.12 -0.22
CA VAL A 7 6.04 -10.96 -1.09
C VAL A 7 7.05 -11.06 -2.25
N ALA A 8 8.28 -11.51 -1.99
CA ALA A 8 9.30 -11.78 -2.99
C ALA A 8 9.08 -13.10 -3.76
N ALA A 9 8.53 -14.16 -3.15
CA ALA A 9 8.33 -15.46 -3.82
C ALA A 9 7.21 -15.42 -4.88
N GLY A 10 6.28 -14.48 -4.78
CA GLY A 10 5.42 -14.13 -5.90
C GLY A 10 6.17 -13.47 -7.06
N LEU A 11 7.43 -13.09 -6.84
CA LEU A 11 8.32 -12.34 -7.72
C LEU A 11 9.48 -13.19 -8.24
N ASP A 12 9.72 -14.40 -7.68
CA ASP A 12 10.85 -15.30 -8.03
C ASP A 12 10.75 -15.96 -9.41
N GLY A 13 10.04 -15.35 -10.34
CA GLY A 13 10.03 -15.78 -11.74
C GLY A 13 11.11 -15.13 -12.59
N GLN A 14 11.77 -14.03 -12.22
CA GLN A 14 12.85 -13.43 -13.04
C GLN A 14 13.72 -12.41 -12.28
N SER A 15 15.00 -12.63 -12.42
CA SER A 15 16.17 -11.77 -12.32
C SER A 15 16.69 -11.36 -10.94
N ALA A 16 17.94 -11.69 -10.77
CA ALA A 16 18.87 -11.06 -9.85
C ALA A 16 19.02 -9.56 -10.20
N GLY A 17 18.60 -8.65 -9.29
CA GLY A 17 19.05 -7.27 -9.33
C GLY A 17 18.03 -6.16 -9.09
N GLY A 18 16.73 -6.39 -9.23
CA GLY A 18 15.72 -5.35 -9.06
C GLY A 18 14.94 -5.44 -7.75
N GLY A 19 14.78 -4.32 -7.03
CA GLY A 19 13.94 -4.22 -5.85
C GLY A 19 12.44 -4.26 -6.18
N LEU A 20 11.58 -4.40 -5.17
CA LEU A 20 10.11 -4.38 -5.30
C LEU A 20 9.59 -3.20 -6.15
N GLY A 21 10.22 -2.02 -6.03
CA GLY A 21 9.87 -0.84 -6.82
C GLY A 21 10.10 -1.02 -8.33
N GLU A 22 11.15 -1.75 -8.74
CA GLU A 22 11.50 -1.95 -10.15
C GLU A 22 10.53 -2.91 -10.84
N TYR A 23 10.07 -3.95 -10.14
CA TYR A 23 9.06 -4.90 -10.66
C TYR A 23 7.75 -4.19 -11.04
N TYR A 24 7.31 -3.22 -10.24
CA TYR A 24 6.07 -2.49 -10.51
C TYR A 24 6.24 -1.34 -11.52
N SER A 25 7.47 -0.96 -11.85
CA SER A 25 7.77 0.10 -12.83
C SER A 25 7.87 -0.38 -14.27
N GLU A 26 8.16 -1.66 -14.51
CA GLU A 26 8.44 -2.20 -15.85
C GLU A 26 7.19 -2.60 -16.67
N SER A 27 6.02 -2.73 -16.05
CA SER A 27 4.77 -2.99 -16.78
C SER A 27 4.08 -1.66 -17.13
N GLU A 28 3.20 -1.63 -18.13
CA GLU A 28 2.34 -0.49 -18.53
C GLU A 28 1.49 0.00 -17.36
N THR A 29 2.15 0.54 -16.35
CA THR A 29 1.60 0.89 -15.05
C THR A 29 1.42 2.38 -15.02
N ARG A 30 0.28 2.83 -14.58
CA ARG A 30 0.10 4.23 -14.19
C ARG A 30 1.06 4.52 -13.03
N SER A 31 1.45 5.79 -12.88
CA SER A 31 2.30 6.21 -11.76
C SER A 31 1.77 5.65 -10.44
N ALA A 32 2.67 5.20 -9.58
CA ALA A 32 2.33 4.83 -8.22
C ALA A 32 1.76 6.06 -7.49
N VAL A 33 0.67 5.89 -6.74
CA VAL A 33 0.02 6.99 -6.03
C VAL A 33 -0.13 6.71 -4.55
N TRP A 34 -0.03 7.75 -3.74
CA TRP A 34 -0.26 7.65 -2.32
C TRP A 34 -1.74 7.41 -2.00
N LEU A 35 -2.00 6.62 -0.97
CA LEU A 35 -3.33 6.30 -0.47
C LEU A 35 -3.33 6.39 1.05
N CYS A 36 -4.17 7.27 1.59
CA CYS A 36 -4.34 7.47 3.03
C CYS A 36 -5.77 7.12 3.44
N ALA A 37 -5.94 6.41 4.54
CA ALA A 37 -7.24 6.00 5.07
C ALA A 37 -7.33 6.26 6.59
N GLY A 38 -8.55 6.38 7.12
CA GLY A 38 -8.80 6.81 8.49
C GLY A 38 -8.66 8.31 8.64
N ASP A 39 -7.94 8.80 9.65
CA ASP A 39 -7.60 10.22 9.75
C ASP A 39 -6.47 10.56 8.75
N ALA A 40 -6.85 10.61 7.46
CA ALA A 40 -5.93 10.78 6.34
C ALA A 40 -5.04 12.03 6.47
N ALA A 41 -5.59 13.14 6.96
CA ALA A 41 -4.83 14.38 7.15
C ALA A 41 -3.75 14.20 8.23
N LYS A 42 -4.10 13.56 9.31
CA LYS A 42 -3.19 13.31 10.43
C LYS A 42 -2.08 12.35 10.03
N VAL A 43 -2.40 11.20 9.42
CA VAL A 43 -1.37 10.22 9.06
C VAL A 43 -0.45 10.74 7.98
N ALA A 44 -0.96 11.47 6.98
CA ALA A 44 -0.15 12.13 5.97
C ALA A 44 0.85 13.12 6.60
N GLY A 45 0.38 13.97 7.52
CA GLY A 45 1.24 14.91 8.25
C GLY A 45 2.30 14.22 9.09
N LEU A 46 1.97 13.12 9.77
CA LEU A 46 2.89 12.35 10.59
C LEU A 46 4.04 11.71 9.79
N VAL A 47 3.85 11.42 8.51
CA VAL A 47 4.87 10.85 7.64
C VAL A 47 5.45 11.86 6.63
N GLY A 48 4.98 13.10 6.65
CA GLY A 48 5.50 14.20 5.83
C GLY A 48 4.98 14.22 4.39
N LEU A 49 3.80 13.65 4.14
CA LEU A 49 3.13 13.80 2.84
C LEU A 49 2.43 15.16 2.74
N SER A 50 2.57 15.80 1.58
CA SER A 50 1.83 17.03 1.24
C SER A 50 0.35 16.76 1.01
N ASP A 51 -0.46 17.81 0.98
CA ASP A 51 -1.89 17.68 0.66
C ASP A 51 -2.14 17.11 -0.74
N VAL A 52 -1.27 17.42 -1.71
CA VAL A 52 -1.33 16.86 -3.06
C VAL A 52 -1.06 15.35 -3.02
N GLN A 53 -0.03 14.92 -2.32
CA GLN A 53 0.31 13.50 -2.16
C GLN A 53 -0.82 12.76 -1.42
N ARG A 54 -1.34 13.33 -0.34
CA ARG A 54 -2.47 12.76 0.41
C ARG A 54 -3.73 12.59 -0.44
N ALA A 55 -3.94 13.48 -1.39
CA ALA A 55 -5.08 13.43 -2.33
C ALA A 55 -4.88 12.47 -3.52
N GLY A 56 -3.89 11.59 -3.48
CA GLY A 56 -3.59 10.64 -4.55
C GLY A 56 -2.51 11.13 -5.50
N GLY A 57 -1.61 12.00 -5.05
CA GLY A 57 -0.44 12.40 -5.82
C GLY A 57 0.60 11.29 -5.95
N ASP A 58 1.51 11.48 -6.92
CA ASP A 58 2.54 10.51 -7.27
C ASP A 58 3.42 10.13 -6.06
N ALA A 59 3.73 8.85 -5.98
CA ALA A 59 4.66 8.30 -5.00
C ALA A 59 6.03 8.07 -5.62
N ASP A 60 7.06 8.59 -4.96
CA ASP A 60 8.44 8.33 -5.32
C ASP A 60 8.82 6.89 -4.96
N LEU A 61 9.25 6.11 -5.94
CA LEU A 61 9.54 4.68 -5.79
C LEU A 61 10.71 4.42 -4.85
N GLU A 62 11.73 5.30 -4.80
CA GLU A 62 12.86 5.16 -3.88
C GLU A 62 12.41 5.39 -2.43
N VAL A 63 11.51 6.37 -2.22
CA VAL A 63 10.92 6.64 -0.91
C VAL A 63 10.07 5.46 -0.45
N VAL A 64 9.27 4.89 -1.34
CA VAL A 64 8.43 3.71 -1.04
C VAL A 64 9.29 2.48 -0.73
N ALA A 65 10.32 2.21 -1.55
CA ALA A 65 11.25 1.10 -1.33
C ALA A 65 11.95 1.22 0.03
N ARG A 66 12.44 2.40 0.38
CA ARG A 66 13.07 2.65 1.68
C ARG A 66 12.09 2.44 2.84
N TRP A 67 10.81 2.82 2.67
CA TRP A 67 9.82 2.57 3.72
C TRP A 67 9.53 1.08 3.90
N LEU A 68 9.41 0.34 2.81
CA LEU A 68 9.21 -1.12 2.86
C LEU A 68 10.45 -1.87 3.36
N ASP A 69 11.64 -1.50 2.89
CA ASP A 69 12.88 -2.25 3.19
C ASP A 69 13.46 -1.89 4.57
N ASP A 70 13.52 -0.61 4.90
CA ASP A 70 14.19 -0.10 6.09
C ASP A 70 13.21 0.39 7.17
N GLY A 71 11.92 0.52 6.85
CA GLY A 71 10.91 1.06 7.76
C GLY A 71 11.05 2.56 8.00
N VAL A 72 11.56 3.30 7.00
CA VAL A 72 11.79 4.75 7.06
C VAL A 72 10.71 5.47 6.25
N ALA A 73 9.89 6.28 6.91
CA ALA A 73 8.83 7.07 6.28
C ALA A 73 9.38 8.19 5.36
N PRO A 74 8.55 8.79 4.50
CA PRO A 74 8.97 9.86 3.59
C PRO A 74 9.70 11.02 4.26
N ASN A 75 9.30 11.43 5.46
CA ASN A 75 9.98 12.48 6.24
C ASN A 75 11.22 12.01 7.01
N GLY A 76 11.65 10.76 6.83
CA GLY A 76 12.78 10.18 7.57
C GLY A 76 12.44 9.63 8.95
N ALA A 77 11.18 9.73 9.40
CA ALA A 77 10.77 9.10 10.66
C ALA A 77 10.92 7.58 10.56
N HIS A 78 11.37 6.97 11.63
CA HIS A 78 11.57 5.53 11.73
C HIS A 78 11.18 5.01 13.13
N GLY A 79 10.97 3.72 13.22
CA GLY A 79 10.75 3.00 14.48
C GLY A 79 11.91 2.05 14.78
N ASN A 80 11.62 0.99 15.52
CA ASN A 80 12.59 -0.09 15.73
C ASN A 80 12.92 -0.75 14.39
N ALA A 81 14.17 -1.16 14.19
CA ALA A 81 14.58 -1.90 13.01
C ALA A 81 13.73 -3.17 12.82
N PHE A 82 13.63 -3.63 11.58
CA PHE A 82 13.02 -4.92 11.31
C PHE A 82 13.90 -6.05 11.82
N GLY A 83 13.28 -7.03 12.47
CA GLY A 83 13.96 -8.27 12.83
C GLY A 83 14.13 -9.19 11.59
N PRO A 84 14.96 -10.23 11.68
CA PRO A 84 15.28 -11.09 10.53
C PRO A 84 14.07 -11.86 9.93
N ARG A 85 12.97 -11.94 10.65
CA ARG A 85 11.71 -12.58 10.23
C ARG A 85 10.54 -11.60 10.24
N ALA A 86 10.81 -10.31 10.22
CA ALA A 86 9.74 -9.31 10.25
C ALA A 86 9.01 -9.28 8.92
N ASN A 87 7.70 -9.12 8.98
CA ASN A 87 6.93 -8.71 7.82
C ASN A 87 7.20 -7.23 7.53
N HIS A 88 7.61 -6.91 6.32
CA HIS A 88 7.94 -5.55 5.90
C HIS A 88 6.73 -4.78 5.37
N GLY A 89 5.74 -5.48 4.85
CA GLY A 89 4.53 -4.88 4.29
C GLY A 89 3.52 -5.93 3.85
N PHE A 90 2.37 -5.46 3.43
CA PHE A 90 1.27 -6.26 2.90
C PHE A 90 0.98 -5.82 1.47
N ASP A 91 0.81 -6.76 0.57
CA ASP A 91 0.30 -6.53 -0.78
C ASP A 91 -1.19 -6.91 -0.81
N LEU A 92 -2.04 -5.91 -0.99
CA LEU A 92 -3.48 -6.07 -1.10
C LEU A 92 -3.86 -5.92 -2.57
N THR A 93 -4.23 -7.01 -3.22
CA THR A 93 -4.59 -6.99 -4.63
C THR A 93 -6.09 -6.86 -4.82
N PHE A 94 -6.50 -5.77 -5.48
CA PHE A 94 -7.89 -5.48 -5.83
C PHE A 94 -8.09 -5.73 -7.32
N CYS A 95 -8.95 -6.67 -7.69
CA CYS A 95 -9.20 -7.04 -9.08
C CYS A 95 -10.63 -6.70 -9.49
N ALA A 96 -10.79 -6.02 -10.61
CA ALA A 96 -12.09 -5.89 -11.26
C ALA A 96 -12.50 -7.25 -11.89
N PRO A 97 -13.82 -7.55 -12.01
CA PRO A 97 -14.27 -8.70 -12.76
C PRO A 97 -13.72 -8.73 -14.19
N LYS A 98 -13.42 -9.91 -14.72
CA LYS A 98 -12.87 -10.06 -16.07
C LYS A 98 -13.73 -9.40 -17.15
N SER A 99 -15.07 -9.51 -17.02
CA SER A 99 -16.02 -8.85 -17.94
C SER A 99 -15.86 -7.33 -17.97
N VAL A 100 -15.62 -6.70 -16.82
CA VAL A 100 -15.37 -5.25 -16.72
C VAL A 100 -14.07 -4.89 -17.42
N SER A 101 -13.01 -5.67 -17.19
CA SER A 101 -11.71 -5.45 -17.82
C SER A 101 -11.77 -5.58 -19.35
N VAL A 102 -12.53 -6.56 -19.87
CA VAL A 102 -12.72 -6.76 -21.31
C VAL A 102 -13.56 -5.62 -21.92
N LEU A 103 -14.67 -5.25 -21.28
CA LEU A 103 -15.50 -4.14 -21.75
C LEU A 103 -14.70 -2.81 -21.80
N ARG A 104 -13.89 -2.57 -20.77
CA ARG A 104 -13.01 -1.40 -20.71
C ARG A 104 -11.99 -1.39 -21.86
N ALA A 105 -11.36 -2.54 -22.13
CA ALA A 105 -10.37 -2.67 -23.21
C ALA A 105 -10.98 -2.51 -24.62
N GLN A 106 -12.29 -2.72 -24.78
CA GLN A 106 -13.03 -2.55 -26.02
C GLN A 106 -13.67 -1.15 -26.17
N ASP A 107 -13.56 -0.31 -25.15
CA ASP A 107 -14.16 1.02 -25.16
C ASP A 107 -13.36 1.98 -26.03
N THR A 108 -13.91 2.27 -27.21
CA THR A 108 -13.34 3.26 -28.14
C THR A 108 -13.80 4.69 -27.85
N THR A 109 -14.70 4.88 -26.90
CA THR A 109 -15.30 6.17 -26.56
C THR A 109 -14.68 6.83 -25.33
N GLY A 110 -13.99 6.05 -24.48
CA GLY A 110 -13.45 6.49 -23.20
C GLY A 110 -14.50 6.70 -22.08
N VAL A 111 -15.78 6.52 -22.39
CA VAL A 111 -16.88 6.72 -21.42
C VAL A 111 -16.87 5.65 -20.35
N TRP A 112 -16.76 4.39 -20.77
CA TRP A 112 -16.72 3.23 -19.87
C TRP A 112 -15.39 3.16 -19.09
N GLU A 113 -14.30 3.53 -19.76
CA GLU A 113 -12.98 3.57 -19.11
C GLU A 113 -13.00 4.41 -17.84
N LYS A 114 -13.50 5.65 -17.94
CA LYS A 114 -13.57 6.57 -16.81
C LYS A 114 -14.49 6.03 -15.71
N GLY A 115 -15.69 5.58 -16.05
CA GLY A 115 -16.65 5.07 -15.06
C GLY A 115 -16.14 3.85 -14.30
N PHE A 116 -15.50 2.91 -15.00
CA PHE A 116 -14.93 1.71 -14.35
C PHE A 116 -13.72 2.05 -13.49
N ALA A 117 -12.87 2.98 -13.91
CA ALA A 117 -11.73 3.44 -13.10
C ALA A 117 -12.21 4.13 -11.81
N GLU A 118 -13.20 5.01 -11.91
CA GLU A 118 -13.79 5.68 -10.73
C GLU A 118 -14.42 4.68 -9.77
N ALA A 119 -15.20 3.70 -10.26
CA ALA A 119 -15.81 2.67 -9.44
C ALA A 119 -14.77 1.76 -8.77
N HIS A 120 -13.72 1.38 -9.50
CA HIS A 120 -12.62 0.58 -8.97
C HIS A 120 -11.88 1.32 -7.84
N ASN A 121 -11.53 2.58 -8.07
CA ASN A 121 -10.85 3.42 -7.07
C ASN A 121 -11.73 3.68 -5.84
N ALA A 122 -13.03 3.88 -6.02
CA ALA A 122 -13.98 4.02 -4.91
C ALA A 122 -14.05 2.74 -4.07
N GLY A 123 -14.03 1.57 -4.71
CA GLY A 123 -13.99 0.27 -4.03
C GLY A 123 -12.71 0.10 -3.21
N ILE A 124 -11.56 0.47 -3.76
CA ILE A 124 -10.27 0.44 -3.04
C ILE A 124 -10.29 1.38 -1.84
N ALA A 125 -10.75 2.62 -2.03
CA ALA A 125 -10.85 3.60 -0.96
C ALA A 125 -11.75 3.09 0.19
N ALA A 126 -12.91 2.53 -0.12
CA ALA A 126 -13.83 1.97 0.87
C ALA A 126 -13.20 0.78 1.63
N ALA A 127 -12.48 -0.09 0.94
CA ALA A 127 -11.77 -1.20 1.56
C ALA A 127 -10.64 -0.73 2.49
N MET A 128 -9.89 0.28 2.10
CA MET A 128 -8.82 0.85 2.93
C MET A 128 -9.38 1.57 4.16
N GLU A 129 -10.52 2.27 4.04
CA GLU A 129 -11.23 2.83 5.20
C GLU A 129 -11.70 1.74 6.16
N TYR A 130 -12.23 0.64 5.63
CA TYR A 130 -12.61 -0.50 6.44
C TYR A 130 -11.41 -1.11 7.18
N LEU A 131 -10.27 -1.27 6.51
CA LEU A 131 -9.04 -1.78 7.12
C LEU A 131 -8.50 -0.83 8.19
N ALA A 132 -8.47 0.47 7.94
CA ALA A 132 -8.08 1.46 8.94
C ALA A 132 -8.98 1.41 10.18
N ALA A 133 -10.29 1.19 9.97
CA ALA A 133 -11.26 1.11 11.06
C ALA A 133 -11.16 -0.19 11.87
N HIS A 134 -10.85 -1.32 11.25
CA HIS A 134 -10.97 -2.64 11.88
C HIS A 134 -9.65 -3.38 12.10
N ALA A 135 -8.60 -3.06 11.34
CA ALA A 135 -7.28 -3.67 11.40
C ALA A 135 -6.13 -2.68 11.71
N GLY A 136 -6.42 -1.39 11.78
CA GLY A 136 -5.44 -0.33 12.07
C GLY A 136 -5.03 -0.26 13.54
N TYR A 137 -4.36 -1.29 14.05
CA TYR A 137 -3.91 -1.36 15.44
C TYR A 137 -2.42 -1.71 15.54
N THR A 138 -1.85 -1.41 16.69
CA THR A 138 -0.50 -1.83 17.10
C THR A 138 -0.50 -2.28 18.54
N ARG A 139 0.48 -3.08 18.94
CA ARG A 139 0.67 -3.50 20.34
C ARG A 139 1.73 -2.67 21.04
N VAL A 140 1.37 -2.06 22.16
CA VAL A 140 2.26 -1.25 22.98
C VAL A 140 2.44 -1.91 24.35
N HIS A 141 3.68 -2.00 24.80
CA HIS A 141 3.97 -2.53 26.13
C HIS A 141 3.44 -1.58 27.22
N ASN A 142 2.64 -2.15 28.11
CA ASN A 142 2.13 -1.44 29.30
C ASN A 142 3.05 -1.76 30.48
N ALA A 143 3.81 -0.77 30.92
CA ALA A 143 4.78 -0.92 32.01
C ALA A 143 4.13 -1.23 33.36
N VAL A 144 2.85 -0.89 33.56
CA VAL A 144 2.12 -1.13 34.81
C VAL A 144 1.62 -2.58 34.90
N SER A 145 1.01 -3.08 33.81
CA SER A 145 0.44 -4.43 33.78
C SER A 145 1.42 -5.50 33.32
N GLY A 146 2.55 -5.12 32.74
CA GLY A 146 3.52 -6.04 32.11
C GLY A 146 2.99 -6.68 30.81
N LYS A 147 1.79 -6.32 30.37
CA LYS A 147 1.12 -6.86 29.17
C LYS A 147 1.28 -5.89 27.99
N LYS A 148 0.86 -6.34 26.81
CA LYS A 148 0.74 -5.49 25.62
C LYS A 148 -0.70 -5.05 25.46
N ASP A 149 -0.91 -3.74 25.39
CA ASP A 149 -2.21 -3.14 25.07
C ASP A 149 -2.33 -2.99 23.55
N LEU A 150 -3.54 -3.22 23.03
CA LEU A 150 -3.89 -2.95 21.65
C LEU A 150 -4.24 -1.48 21.52
N VAL A 151 -3.48 -0.75 20.72
CA VAL A 151 -3.63 0.69 20.52
C VAL A 151 -4.01 0.96 19.07
N ARG A 152 -5.05 1.75 18.88
CA ARG A 152 -5.50 2.15 17.54
C ARG A 152 -4.52 3.13 16.90
N LEU A 153 -4.21 2.89 15.63
CA LEU A 153 -3.52 3.84 14.78
C LEU A 153 -4.49 4.93 14.31
N PRO A 154 -4.05 6.16 14.08
CA PRO A 154 -4.92 7.23 13.57
C PRO A 154 -5.44 6.92 12.15
N GLY A 155 -4.71 6.14 11.39
CA GLY A 155 -5.06 5.69 10.05
C GLY A 155 -3.93 4.88 9.45
N LEU A 156 -4.02 4.63 8.14
CA LEU A 156 -3.06 3.86 7.36
C LEU A 156 -2.59 4.66 6.15
N VAL A 157 -1.32 4.50 5.80
CA VAL A 157 -0.71 5.06 4.58
C VAL A 157 -0.19 3.91 3.73
N ALA A 158 -0.58 3.89 2.47
CA ALA A 158 -0.21 2.88 1.50
C ALA A 158 0.14 3.50 0.15
N VAL A 159 0.59 2.69 -0.79
CA VAL A 159 0.88 3.09 -2.16
C VAL A 159 0.14 2.16 -3.11
N ALA A 160 -0.60 2.74 -4.06
CA ALA A 160 -1.39 2.00 -5.03
C ALA A 160 -0.70 1.98 -6.39
N TYR A 161 -0.61 0.79 -6.99
CA TYR A 161 -0.07 0.51 -8.32
C TYR A 161 -1.18 -0.10 -9.18
N GLN A 162 -1.70 0.65 -10.13
CA GLN A 162 -2.76 0.17 -11.02
C GLN A 162 -2.16 -0.43 -12.28
N HIS A 163 -2.60 -1.65 -12.60
CA HIS A 163 -2.28 -2.38 -13.82
C HIS A 163 -3.55 -2.62 -14.64
N GLU A 164 -3.39 -2.68 -15.97
CA GLU A 164 -4.50 -2.86 -16.90
C GLU A 164 -4.48 -4.22 -17.59
N THR A 165 -3.34 -4.90 -17.54
CA THR A 165 -3.12 -6.20 -18.17
C THR A 165 -2.62 -7.24 -17.17
N SER A 166 -2.90 -8.51 -17.44
CA SER A 166 -2.28 -9.64 -16.75
C SER A 166 -0.86 -9.87 -17.29
N ARG A 167 -0.09 -10.73 -16.63
CA ARG A 167 1.23 -11.18 -17.12
C ARG A 167 1.18 -11.81 -18.51
N ALA A 168 0.03 -12.34 -18.94
CA ALA A 168 -0.18 -12.92 -20.24
C ALA A 168 -0.64 -11.89 -21.30
N GLY A 169 -0.72 -10.60 -20.94
CA GLY A 169 -1.18 -9.53 -21.82
C GLY A 169 -2.69 -9.42 -21.98
N ASP A 170 -3.46 -10.20 -21.23
CA ASP A 170 -4.93 -10.10 -21.24
C ASP A 170 -5.41 -8.82 -20.53
N PRO A 171 -6.54 -8.22 -20.97
CA PRO A 171 -7.18 -7.15 -20.23
C PRO A 171 -7.52 -7.58 -18.80
N HIS A 172 -6.95 -6.91 -17.81
CA HIS A 172 -7.14 -7.22 -16.41
C HIS A 172 -6.89 -5.99 -15.54
N LEU A 173 -7.95 -5.23 -15.28
CA LEU A 173 -7.87 -4.09 -14.37
C LEU A 173 -7.69 -4.60 -12.94
N HIS A 174 -6.55 -4.31 -12.37
CA HIS A 174 -6.25 -4.62 -10.97
C HIS A 174 -5.30 -3.58 -10.38
N THR A 175 -5.32 -3.49 -9.07
CA THR A 175 -4.46 -2.56 -8.33
C THR A 175 -3.81 -3.30 -7.16
N HIS A 176 -2.50 -3.24 -7.08
CA HIS A 176 -1.74 -3.62 -5.91
C HIS A 176 -1.66 -2.43 -4.96
N VAL A 177 -2.08 -2.62 -3.73
CA VAL A 177 -1.94 -1.63 -2.67
C VAL A 177 -0.91 -2.13 -1.69
N LEU A 178 0.29 -1.57 -1.75
CA LEU A 178 1.38 -1.90 -0.84
C LEU A 178 1.23 -1.08 0.45
N LEU A 179 0.97 -1.78 1.54
CA LEU A 179 0.86 -1.22 2.88
C LEU A 179 2.16 -1.51 3.65
N PRO A 180 3.05 -0.53 3.86
CA PRO A 180 4.22 -0.72 4.70
C PRO A 180 3.81 -1.14 6.11
N ASN A 181 4.46 -2.15 6.68
CA ASN A 181 4.10 -2.62 8.01
C ASN A 181 4.41 -1.58 9.11
N LYS A 182 5.36 -0.68 8.89
CA LYS A 182 5.67 0.42 9.82
C LYS A 182 4.75 1.60 9.55
N GLN A 183 3.69 1.71 10.36
CA GLN A 183 2.68 2.77 10.25
C GLN A 183 2.82 3.83 11.37
N PRO A 184 2.42 5.08 11.13
CA PRO A 184 2.55 6.15 12.10
C PRO A 184 1.56 5.98 13.24
N ARG A 185 2.06 5.99 14.48
CA ARG A 185 1.26 6.14 15.68
C ARG A 185 1.02 7.62 15.96
N ALA A 186 0.02 7.94 16.79
CA ALA A 186 -0.38 9.31 17.07
C ALA A 186 0.72 10.23 17.66
N ASP A 187 1.77 9.64 18.24
CA ASP A 187 2.96 10.35 18.76
C ASP A 187 4.08 10.52 17.70
N GLY A 188 3.83 10.16 16.45
CA GLY A 188 4.79 10.27 15.34
C GLY A 188 5.77 9.10 15.23
N LYS A 189 5.77 8.14 16.15
CA LYS A 189 6.62 6.95 16.03
C LYS A 189 6.05 5.98 15.01
N LEU A 190 6.93 5.39 14.21
CA LEU A 190 6.56 4.29 13.33
C LEU A 190 6.54 2.97 14.11
N VAL A 191 5.45 2.24 14.01
CA VAL A 191 5.21 0.98 14.71
C VAL A 191 4.65 -0.08 13.77
N ALA A 192 4.89 -1.35 14.08
CA ALA A 192 4.32 -2.43 13.29
C ALA A 192 2.80 -2.51 13.49
N VAL A 193 2.09 -2.75 12.39
CA VAL A 193 0.66 -3.09 12.44
C VAL A 193 0.50 -4.45 13.11
N ASP A 194 -0.50 -4.58 13.97
CA ASP A 194 -0.86 -5.85 14.59
C ASP A 194 -1.59 -6.74 13.57
N SER A 195 -1.03 -7.91 13.28
CA SER A 195 -1.53 -8.87 12.30
C SER A 195 -1.80 -10.24 12.92
#